data_9936e7c796ad126e802e6464eec0a9b6
#
_entry.id   9936e7c796ad126e802e6464eec0a9b6
#
_cell.length_a   1.000
_cell.length_b   1.000
_cell.length_c   1.000
_cell.angle_alpha   90.00
_cell.angle_beta   90.00
_cell.angle_gamma   90.00
#
_symmetry.space_group_name_H-M   'P 1'
#
loop_
_entity.id
_entity.type
_entity.pdbx_description
1 polymer ?
#
loop_
_entity_poly.entity_id
_entity_poly.type
_entity_poly.pdbx_seq_one_letter_code
_entity_poly.pdbx_strand_id
1 'polypeptide(L)'
;MSRYPVYVEITDDLCLGHCLDLPGCTVRASSRAETLARLPAAIREHLAWLRRHGEPVAPEADPIEVEVAGESHGFGPFNPGDSAALFPPDRAPVTLEEMEVYFRLMGHARADLLALVEGLPDEMLDRQQNAESWTIRRILRHVGNAEEWYVSRLAPPETLPAEWEHDDELPVFEFLAMERRTAVDRLRRLTAEEREAAVYPARWTNHPDEPWTARKALRRAVEHEREHTGQIREILLCDKT
;
A
#
# COMPACT_ATOMS: atom_id res chain seq x y z
N MET A 1 -28.13 2.93 -4.19
CA MET A 1 -27.07 3.79 -4.74
C MET A 1 -26.10 4.09 -3.62
N SER A 2 -24.85 3.64 -3.72
CA SER A 2 -23.81 3.91 -2.72
C SER A 2 -22.86 4.98 -3.25
N ARG A 3 -22.63 6.02 -2.45
CA ARG A 3 -21.70 7.11 -2.78
C ARG A 3 -20.47 7.02 -1.88
N TYR A 4 -19.29 7.06 -2.48
CA TYR A 4 -18.01 6.98 -1.78
C TYR A 4 -17.21 8.26 -1.97
N PRO A 5 -16.72 8.88 -0.87
CA PRO A 5 -15.75 9.96 -0.97
C PRO A 5 -14.41 9.40 -1.46
N VAL A 6 -13.83 10.06 -2.46
CA VAL A 6 -12.54 9.67 -3.02
C VAL A 6 -11.58 10.85 -2.99
N TYR A 7 -10.30 10.54 -2.85
CA TYR A 7 -9.23 11.51 -2.77
C TYR A 7 -8.26 11.24 -3.91
N VAL A 8 -7.80 12.31 -4.56
CA VAL A 8 -7.00 12.20 -5.79
C VAL A 8 -5.67 12.91 -5.58
N GLU A 9 -4.58 12.18 -5.83
CA GLU A 9 -3.24 12.73 -5.88
C GLU A 9 -2.78 12.80 -7.32
N ILE A 10 -2.36 13.98 -7.77
CA ILE A 10 -1.97 14.27 -9.15
C ILE A 10 -0.51 14.68 -9.14
N THR A 11 0.30 14.03 -9.95
CA THR A 11 1.69 14.40 -10.24
C THR A 11 1.86 14.67 -11.74
N ASP A 12 3.07 14.98 -12.16
CA ASP A 12 3.32 15.36 -13.58
C ASP A 12 3.05 14.21 -14.56
N ASP A 13 3.16 12.96 -14.10
CA ASP A 13 3.11 11.76 -14.94
C ASP A 13 2.05 10.73 -14.50
N LEU A 14 1.49 10.86 -13.32
CA LEU A 14 0.56 9.89 -12.74
C LEU A 14 -0.55 10.54 -11.94
N CYS A 15 -1.63 9.78 -11.78
CA CYS A 15 -2.72 10.12 -10.90
C CYS A 15 -3.11 8.90 -10.04
N LEU A 16 -3.17 9.09 -8.74
CA LEU A 16 -3.66 8.09 -7.78
C LEU A 16 -5.03 8.50 -7.23
N GLY A 17 -5.97 7.57 -7.24
CA GLY A 17 -7.26 7.74 -6.58
C GLY A 17 -7.38 6.80 -5.40
N HIS A 18 -7.81 7.32 -4.25
CA HIS A 18 -7.96 6.58 -3.00
C HIS A 18 -9.40 6.65 -2.50
N CYS A 19 -9.96 5.51 -2.12
CA CYS A 19 -11.17 5.45 -1.32
C CYS A 19 -10.77 5.18 0.14
N LEU A 20 -10.61 6.23 0.95
CA LEU A 20 -10.06 6.12 2.30
C LEU A 20 -10.98 5.38 3.28
N ASP A 21 -12.29 5.36 3.00
CA ASP A 21 -13.28 4.56 3.77
C ASP A 21 -13.11 3.04 3.53
N LEU A 22 -12.33 2.67 2.51
CA LEU A 22 -12.04 1.29 2.14
C LEU A 22 -10.51 1.09 2.06
N PRO A 23 -9.82 0.93 3.19
CA PRO A 23 -8.36 0.81 3.23
C PRO A 23 -7.82 -0.26 2.28
N GLY A 24 -6.89 0.11 1.43
CA GLY A 24 -6.36 -0.74 0.36
C GLY A 24 -7.09 -0.60 -0.99
N CYS A 25 -8.12 0.27 -1.09
CA CYS A 25 -8.79 0.58 -2.35
C CYS A 25 -8.14 1.78 -3.03
N THR A 26 -7.34 1.53 -4.04
CA THR A 26 -6.64 2.55 -4.82
C THR A 26 -6.68 2.27 -6.31
N VAL A 27 -6.54 3.30 -7.11
CA VAL A 27 -6.42 3.24 -8.57
C VAL A 27 -5.25 4.10 -9.00
N ARG A 28 -4.41 3.57 -9.87
CA ARG A 28 -3.36 4.30 -10.56
C ARG A 28 -3.73 4.45 -12.03
N ALA A 29 -3.62 5.65 -12.58
CA ALA A 29 -3.87 5.94 -13.98
C ALA A 29 -2.99 7.10 -14.47
N SER A 30 -3.01 7.34 -15.80
CA SER A 30 -2.23 8.41 -16.43
C SER A 30 -2.87 9.80 -16.30
N SER A 31 -4.12 9.86 -15.87
CA SER A 31 -4.85 11.13 -15.76
C SER A 31 -5.96 11.06 -14.69
N ARG A 32 -6.32 12.25 -14.18
CA ARG A 32 -7.45 12.41 -13.26
C ARG A 32 -8.76 11.84 -13.83
N ALA A 33 -9.04 12.10 -15.08
CA ALA A 33 -10.28 11.63 -15.72
C ALA A 33 -10.35 10.10 -15.77
N GLU A 34 -9.24 9.46 -16.13
CA GLU A 34 -9.13 8.00 -16.14
C GLU A 34 -9.22 7.41 -14.73
N THR A 35 -8.55 8.02 -13.75
CA THR A 35 -8.62 7.61 -12.34
C THR A 35 -10.07 7.60 -11.84
N LEU A 36 -10.80 8.69 -12.05
CA LEU A 36 -12.20 8.79 -11.63
C LEU A 36 -13.11 7.81 -12.37
N ALA A 37 -12.85 7.55 -13.66
CA ALA A 37 -13.62 6.58 -14.43
C ALA A 37 -13.42 5.12 -13.94
N ARG A 38 -12.23 4.79 -13.43
CA ARG A 38 -11.87 3.46 -12.94
C ARG A 38 -12.30 3.19 -11.48
N LEU A 39 -12.42 4.23 -10.65
CA LEU A 39 -12.71 4.09 -9.22
C LEU A 39 -14.00 3.30 -8.90
N PRO A 40 -15.15 3.48 -9.58
CA PRO A 40 -16.35 2.68 -9.26
C PRO A 40 -16.14 1.17 -9.45
N ALA A 41 -15.39 0.77 -10.47
CA ALA A 41 -15.05 -0.64 -10.70
C ALA A 41 -14.07 -1.15 -9.64
N ALA A 42 -13.05 -0.36 -9.30
CA ALA A 42 -12.07 -0.71 -8.27
C ALA A 42 -12.71 -0.85 -6.88
N ILE A 43 -13.66 0.01 -6.53
CA ILE A 43 -14.43 -0.08 -5.28
C ILE A 43 -15.23 -1.39 -5.27
N ARG A 44 -15.91 -1.73 -6.36
CA ARG A 44 -16.68 -2.98 -6.45
C ARG A 44 -15.77 -4.20 -6.27
N GLU A 45 -14.63 -4.22 -6.95
CA GLU A 45 -13.64 -5.30 -6.83
C GLU A 45 -13.09 -5.39 -5.40
N HIS A 46 -12.80 -4.25 -4.77
CA HIS A 46 -12.30 -4.20 -3.41
C HIS A 46 -13.34 -4.72 -2.40
N LEU A 47 -14.60 -4.34 -2.52
CA LEU A 47 -15.69 -4.86 -1.69
C LEU A 47 -15.85 -6.38 -1.86
N ALA A 48 -15.72 -6.90 -3.08
CA ALA A 48 -15.70 -8.33 -3.33
C ALA A 48 -14.46 -9.00 -2.71
N TRP A 49 -13.31 -8.35 -2.73
CA TRP A 49 -12.09 -8.82 -2.06
C TRP A 49 -12.28 -8.92 -0.55
N LEU A 50 -12.80 -7.89 0.10
CA LEU A 50 -13.11 -7.91 1.54
C LEU A 50 -14.06 -9.07 1.90
N ARG A 51 -15.12 -9.28 1.11
CA ARG A 51 -16.05 -10.41 1.33
C ARG A 51 -15.38 -11.77 1.23
N ARG A 52 -14.48 -11.96 0.25
CA ARG A 52 -13.74 -13.24 0.11
C ARG A 52 -12.87 -13.55 1.32
N HIS A 53 -12.36 -12.51 1.98
CA HIS A 53 -11.57 -12.62 3.22
C HIS A 53 -12.40 -12.61 4.51
N GLY A 54 -13.74 -12.61 4.39
CA GLY A 54 -14.64 -12.65 5.56
C GLY A 54 -14.75 -11.34 6.34
N GLU A 55 -14.25 -10.22 5.77
CA GLU A 55 -14.43 -8.92 6.39
C GLU A 55 -15.87 -8.43 6.28
N PRO A 56 -16.37 -7.74 7.31
CA PRO A 56 -17.73 -7.20 7.29
C PRO A 56 -17.84 -6.09 6.24
N VAL A 57 -18.71 -6.28 5.28
CA VAL A 57 -18.96 -5.32 4.20
C VAL A 57 -20.46 -5.06 4.10
N ALA A 58 -20.83 -3.78 4.07
CA ALA A 58 -22.21 -3.40 3.84
C ALA A 58 -22.74 -3.99 2.51
N PRO A 59 -24.04 -4.30 2.42
CA PRO A 59 -24.64 -4.70 1.16
C PRO A 59 -24.36 -3.65 0.08
N GLU A 60 -23.86 -4.13 -1.06
CA GLU A 60 -23.56 -3.26 -2.19
C GLU A 60 -24.86 -2.74 -2.81
N ALA A 61 -24.99 -1.42 -2.91
CA ALA A 61 -26.03 -0.79 -3.68
C ALA A 61 -25.47 -0.35 -5.03
N ASP A 62 -26.04 -0.84 -6.11
CA ASP A 62 -25.69 -0.44 -7.47
C ASP A 62 -26.61 0.70 -7.94
N PRO A 63 -26.12 1.73 -8.63
CA PRO A 63 -24.73 1.96 -9.00
C PRO A 63 -23.85 2.50 -7.86
N ILE A 64 -22.52 2.22 -7.96
CA ILE A 64 -21.50 2.88 -7.15
C ILE A 64 -21.18 4.23 -7.78
N GLU A 65 -21.32 5.29 -7.01
CA GLU A 65 -20.92 6.65 -7.38
C GLU A 65 -19.72 7.10 -6.56
N VAL A 66 -18.87 7.92 -7.14
CA VAL A 66 -17.74 8.53 -6.45
C VAL A 66 -17.90 10.04 -6.39
N GLU A 67 -17.51 10.63 -5.26
CA GLU A 67 -17.50 12.07 -5.04
C GLU A 67 -16.06 12.48 -4.66
N VAL A 68 -15.48 13.41 -5.40
CA VAL A 68 -14.14 13.91 -5.08
C VAL A 68 -14.21 14.77 -3.83
N ALA A 69 -13.70 14.26 -2.72
CA ALA A 69 -13.66 14.92 -1.43
C ALA A 69 -12.37 15.71 -1.19
N GLY A 70 -11.33 15.46 -1.96
CA GLY A 70 -10.09 16.22 -1.90
C GLY A 70 -9.13 15.88 -3.02
N GLU A 71 -8.29 16.86 -3.37
CA GLU A 71 -7.23 16.71 -4.36
C GLU A 71 -5.92 17.24 -3.79
N SER A 72 -4.82 16.60 -4.17
CA SER A 72 -3.46 17.04 -3.87
C SER A 72 -2.65 17.07 -5.16
N HIS A 73 -1.83 18.08 -5.32
CA HIS A 73 -0.92 18.22 -6.45
C HIS A 73 0.51 18.06 -5.93
N GLY A 74 1.16 16.96 -6.31
CA GLY A 74 2.56 16.70 -6.02
C GLY A 74 3.49 17.33 -7.04
N PHE A 75 4.76 17.41 -6.70
CA PHE A 75 5.81 17.95 -7.58
C PHE A 75 6.80 16.84 -7.94
N GLY A 76 7.19 16.82 -9.21
CA GLY A 76 8.18 15.87 -9.74
C GLY A 76 7.62 14.48 -10.06
N PRO A 77 8.48 13.56 -10.53
CA PRO A 77 8.06 12.23 -10.89
C PRO A 77 7.61 11.46 -9.64
N PHE A 78 6.49 10.77 -9.77
CA PHE A 78 5.96 9.92 -8.72
C PHE A 78 6.80 8.65 -8.60
N ASN A 79 7.56 8.53 -7.52
CA ASN A 79 8.17 7.26 -7.20
C ASN A 79 7.09 6.30 -6.67
N PRO A 80 6.94 5.08 -7.22
CA PRO A 80 6.00 4.11 -6.73
C PRO A 80 6.16 3.88 -5.22
N GLY A 81 5.08 4.12 -4.47
CA GLY A 81 5.09 4.04 -3.00
C GLY A 81 5.22 5.37 -2.28
N ASP A 82 5.74 6.40 -2.93
CA ASP A 82 6.00 7.72 -2.36
C ASP A 82 4.78 8.64 -2.59
N SER A 83 3.63 8.29 -1.98
CA SER A 83 2.45 9.14 -2.00
C SER A 83 2.65 10.33 -1.07
N ALA A 84 2.87 11.51 -1.63
CA ALA A 84 3.11 12.74 -0.86
C ALA A 84 1.84 13.27 -0.16
N ALA A 85 0.66 12.87 -0.61
CA ALA A 85 -0.58 13.43 -0.11
C ALA A 85 -0.92 12.96 1.31
N LEU A 86 -1.17 13.92 2.20
CA LEU A 86 -1.83 13.71 3.48
C LEU A 86 -3.23 14.31 3.44
N PHE A 87 -4.21 13.48 3.21
CA PHE A 87 -5.61 13.90 3.14
C PHE A 87 -6.22 14.17 4.53
N PRO A 88 -7.31 14.95 4.62
CA PRO A 88 -7.93 15.25 5.91
C PRO A 88 -8.25 14.02 6.78
N PRO A 89 -8.77 12.89 6.26
CA PRO A 89 -8.98 11.69 7.06
C PRO A 89 -7.70 11.06 7.59
N ASP A 90 -6.58 11.17 6.89
CA ASP A 90 -5.29 10.63 7.34
C ASP A 90 -4.77 11.34 8.60
N ARG A 91 -5.25 12.56 8.89
CA ARG A 91 -4.86 13.35 10.08
C ARG A 91 -5.51 12.89 11.37
N ALA A 92 -6.60 12.13 11.27
CA ALA A 92 -7.26 11.60 12.45
C ALA A 92 -6.36 10.57 13.15
N PRO A 93 -6.21 10.62 14.48
CA PRO A 93 -5.53 9.59 15.23
C PRO A 93 -6.07 8.21 14.89
N VAL A 94 -5.18 7.22 14.81
CA VAL A 94 -5.61 5.84 14.62
C VAL A 94 -5.83 5.17 15.98
N THR A 95 -6.99 4.55 16.17
CA THR A 95 -7.29 3.77 17.38
C THR A 95 -6.64 2.38 17.33
N LEU A 96 -6.50 1.73 18.47
CA LEU A 96 -5.98 0.36 18.52
C LEU A 96 -6.88 -0.62 17.78
N GLU A 97 -8.20 -0.42 17.83
CA GLU A 97 -9.17 -1.25 17.13
C GLU A 97 -9.02 -1.10 15.61
N GLU A 98 -8.90 0.14 15.10
CA GLU A 98 -8.64 0.39 13.68
C GLU A 98 -7.29 -0.20 13.23
N MET A 99 -6.24 -0.14 14.07
CA MET A 99 -4.95 -0.76 13.77
C MET A 99 -5.09 -2.28 13.56
N GLU A 100 -5.87 -2.97 14.40
CA GLU A 100 -6.10 -4.42 14.20
C GLU A 100 -6.88 -4.71 12.90
N VAL A 101 -7.76 -3.80 12.43
CA VAL A 101 -8.35 -3.90 11.10
C VAL A 101 -7.27 -3.81 10.02
N TYR A 102 -6.40 -2.80 10.09
CA TYR A 102 -5.29 -2.67 9.13
C TYR A 102 -4.38 -3.89 9.14
N PHE A 103 -4.02 -4.45 10.30
CA PHE A 103 -3.18 -5.64 10.38
C PHE A 103 -3.84 -6.88 9.75
N ARG A 104 -5.16 -7.04 9.90
CA ARG A 104 -5.88 -8.11 9.18
C ARG A 104 -5.84 -7.89 7.68
N LEU A 105 -6.10 -6.67 7.21
CA LEU A 105 -6.05 -6.33 5.78
C LEU A 105 -4.65 -6.53 5.18
N MET A 106 -3.60 -6.16 5.92
CA MET A 106 -2.22 -6.46 5.56
C MET A 106 -1.98 -7.97 5.47
N GLY A 107 -2.56 -8.75 6.40
CA GLY A 107 -2.51 -10.22 6.36
C GLY A 107 -3.19 -10.81 5.12
N HIS A 108 -4.37 -10.28 4.76
CA HIS A 108 -5.10 -10.70 3.56
C HIS A 108 -4.34 -10.35 2.27
N ALA A 109 -3.77 -9.14 2.18
CA ALA A 109 -2.95 -8.72 1.04
C ALA A 109 -1.72 -9.63 0.87
N ARG A 110 -1.02 -9.97 1.98
CA ARG A 110 0.12 -10.88 1.96
C ARG A 110 -0.29 -12.30 1.56
N ALA A 111 -1.41 -12.81 2.04
CA ALA A 111 -1.91 -14.13 1.65
C ALA A 111 -2.19 -14.20 0.15
N ASP A 112 -2.80 -13.17 -0.44
CA ASP A 112 -3.06 -13.10 -1.88
C ASP A 112 -1.77 -12.98 -2.68
N LEU A 113 -0.78 -12.21 -2.21
CA LEU A 113 0.55 -12.12 -2.84
C LEU A 113 1.25 -13.48 -2.85
N LEU A 114 1.33 -14.14 -1.70
CA LEU A 114 1.98 -15.44 -1.57
C LEU A 114 1.27 -16.51 -2.41
N ALA A 115 -0.05 -16.53 -2.46
CA ALA A 115 -0.81 -17.46 -3.29
C ALA A 115 -0.50 -17.37 -4.80
N LEU A 116 0.04 -16.23 -5.26
CA LEU A 116 0.50 -16.09 -6.66
C LEU A 116 1.91 -16.63 -6.91
N VAL A 117 2.76 -16.61 -5.90
CA VAL A 117 4.22 -16.79 -6.09
C VAL A 117 4.79 -17.99 -5.36
N GLU A 118 4.13 -18.54 -4.33
CA GLU A 118 4.55 -19.76 -3.65
C GLU A 118 4.57 -20.93 -4.63
N GLY A 119 5.71 -21.66 -4.65
CA GLY A 119 5.92 -22.79 -5.54
C GLY A 119 6.35 -22.43 -6.96
N LEU A 120 6.50 -21.15 -7.29
CA LEU A 120 7.14 -20.76 -8.55
C LEU A 120 8.65 -21.12 -8.49
N PRO A 121 9.21 -21.69 -9.57
CA PRO A 121 10.66 -21.94 -9.65
C PRO A 121 11.44 -20.62 -9.72
N ASP A 122 12.70 -20.66 -9.28
CA ASP A 122 13.58 -19.47 -9.27
C ASP A 122 13.69 -18.81 -10.65
N GLU A 123 13.72 -19.61 -11.72
CA GLU A 123 13.77 -19.09 -13.09
C GLU A 123 12.55 -18.20 -13.43
N MET A 124 11.39 -18.49 -12.87
CA MET A 124 10.20 -17.62 -13.03
C MET A 124 10.27 -16.40 -12.14
N LEU A 125 10.75 -16.54 -10.91
CA LEU A 125 10.92 -15.41 -10.00
C LEU A 125 11.94 -14.39 -10.53
N ASP A 126 12.98 -14.86 -11.23
CA ASP A 126 14.08 -14.04 -11.72
C ASP A 126 13.95 -13.64 -13.20
N ARG A 127 12.89 -14.11 -13.88
CA ARG A 127 12.67 -13.77 -15.27
C ARG A 127 12.29 -12.30 -15.44
N GLN A 128 13.01 -11.64 -16.32
CA GLN A 128 12.76 -10.27 -16.74
C GLN A 128 12.04 -10.27 -18.10
N GLN A 129 10.89 -9.64 -18.20
CA GLN A 129 10.10 -9.60 -19.44
C GLN A 129 10.74 -8.69 -20.51
N ASN A 130 11.37 -7.60 -20.07
CA ASN A 130 12.12 -6.66 -20.92
C ASN A 130 13.16 -5.92 -20.07
N ALA A 131 14.06 -5.16 -20.70
CA ALA A 131 15.18 -4.49 -20.03
C ALA A 131 14.75 -3.48 -18.94
N GLU A 132 13.52 -3.01 -18.97
CA GLU A 132 12.99 -2.00 -18.03
C GLU A 132 12.09 -2.61 -16.96
N SER A 133 11.60 -3.84 -17.16
CA SER A 133 10.69 -4.50 -16.20
C SER A 133 11.44 -5.03 -14.99
N TRP A 134 10.77 -5.00 -13.84
CA TRP A 134 11.27 -5.69 -12.64
C TRP A 134 10.94 -7.18 -12.70
N THR A 135 11.83 -7.99 -12.14
CA THR A 135 11.56 -9.40 -11.88
C THR A 135 10.57 -9.54 -10.71
N ILE A 136 9.87 -10.67 -10.64
CA ILE A 136 8.97 -10.96 -9.51
C ILE A 136 9.76 -10.91 -8.19
N ARG A 137 10.95 -11.49 -8.12
CA ARG A 137 11.81 -11.45 -6.92
C ARG A 137 12.13 -10.01 -6.50
N ARG A 138 12.44 -9.13 -7.46
CA ARG A 138 12.69 -7.72 -7.18
C ARG A 138 11.45 -7.02 -6.63
N ILE A 139 10.25 -7.33 -7.16
CA ILE A 139 8.99 -6.79 -6.66
C ILE A 139 8.75 -7.27 -5.23
N LEU A 140 8.98 -8.56 -4.93
CA LEU A 140 8.81 -9.11 -3.59
C LEU A 140 9.75 -8.43 -2.58
N ARG A 141 11.03 -8.24 -2.93
CA ARG A 141 11.97 -7.48 -2.10
C ARG A 141 11.50 -6.04 -1.87
N HIS A 142 11.02 -5.38 -2.92
CA HIS A 142 10.49 -4.04 -2.81
C HIS A 142 9.26 -3.95 -1.89
N VAL A 143 8.37 -4.93 -1.94
CA VAL A 143 7.21 -5.01 -1.04
C VAL A 143 7.64 -5.16 0.42
N GLY A 144 8.64 -5.98 0.71
CA GLY A 144 9.20 -6.11 2.06
C GLY A 144 9.84 -4.79 2.54
N ASN A 145 10.79 -4.25 1.78
CA ASN A 145 11.47 -2.99 2.10
C ASN A 145 10.51 -1.82 2.31
N ALA A 146 9.35 -1.84 1.65
CA ALA A 146 8.33 -0.81 1.85
C ALA A 146 7.72 -0.86 3.25
N GLU A 147 7.68 -2.00 3.92
CA GLU A 147 7.17 -2.10 5.30
C GLU A 147 8.11 -1.40 6.28
N GLU A 148 9.42 -1.64 6.17
CA GLU A 148 10.44 -0.89 6.91
C GLU A 148 10.31 0.60 6.62
N TRP A 149 10.22 0.96 5.33
CA TRP A 149 10.12 2.35 4.91
C TRP A 149 8.90 3.05 5.53
N TYR A 150 7.70 2.43 5.53
CA TYR A 150 6.51 3.01 6.15
C TYR A 150 6.64 3.17 7.67
N VAL A 151 7.23 2.20 8.35
CA VAL A 151 7.51 2.30 9.79
C VAL A 151 8.50 3.43 10.08
N SER A 152 9.54 3.57 9.26
CA SER A 152 10.53 4.64 9.41
C SER A 152 9.97 6.05 9.25
N ARG A 153 8.77 6.20 8.65
CA ARG A 153 8.07 7.49 8.58
C ARG A 153 7.55 7.96 9.93
N LEU A 154 7.35 7.03 10.88
CA LEU A 154 6.68 7.29 12.16
C LEU A 154 7.64 7.36 13.34
N ALA A 155 8.87 6.91 13.18
CA ALA A 155 9.80 6.68 14.27
C ALA A 155 11.19 7.28 14.01
N PRO A 156 11.86 7.78 15.03
CA PRO A 156 13.26 8.14 14.92
C PRO A 156 14.11 6.94 14.51
N PRO A 157 15.15 7.13 13.68
CA PRO A 157 15.98 6.03 13.15
C PRO A 157 16.57 5.10 14.22
N GLU A 158 16.92 5.64 15.38
CA GLU A 158 17.48 4.91 16.51
C GLU A 158 16.48 3.98 17.21
N THR A 159 15.21 4.07 16.86
CA THR A 159 14.15 3.21 17.41
C THR A 159 13.67 2.15 16.42
N LEU A 160 14.31 2.07 15.23
CA LEU A 160 14.00 1.05 14.25
C LEU A 160 14.53 -0.31 14.70
N PRO A 161 13.81 -1.41 14.38
CA PRO A 161 14.25 -2.76 14.70
C PRO A 161 15.63 -3.10 14.14
N ALA A 162 16.47 -3.75 14.94
CA ALA A 162 17.81 -4.17 14.51
C ALA A 162 17.77 -5.32 13.48
N GLU A 163 16.68 -6.04 13.39
CA GLU A 163 16.45 -7.11 12.40
C GLU A 163 16.58 -6.60 10.97
N TRP A 164 16.33 -5.30 10.74
CA TRP A 164 16.44 -4.67 9.41
C TRP A 164 17.86 -4.34 8.97
N GLU A 165 18.87 -4.49 9.86
CA GLU A 165 20.28 -4.23 9.53
C GLU A 165 20.89 -5.33 8.63
N HIS A 166 20.28 -6.53 8.58
CA HIS A 166 20.85 -7.72 7.93
C HIS A 166 19.83 -8.50 7.07
N ASP A 167 18.80 -7.85 6.61
CA ASP A 167 17.68 -8.47 5.89
C ASP A 167 18.02 -8.90 4.45
N ASP A 168 18.97 -8.24 3.82
CA ASP A 168 19.39 -8.49 2.43
C ASP A 168 19.90 -9.92 2.19
N GLU A 169 20.42 -10.59 3.23
CA GLU A 169 20.98 -11.93 3.16
C GLU A 169 19.92 -13.04 3.18
N LEU A 170 18.69 -12.72 3.58
CA LEU A 170 17.61 -13.72 3.72
C LEU A 170 17.06 -14.17 2.36
N PRO A 171 16.67 -15.44 2.19
CA PRO A 171 15.82 -15.86 1.08
C PRO A 171 14.53 -15.02 1.03
N VAL A 172 14.03 -14.72 -0.17
CA VAL A 172 12.97 -13.72 -0.36
C VAL A 172 11.69 -13.98 0.44
N PHE A 173 11.29 -15.23 0.62
CA PHE A 173 10.10 -15.57 1.40
C PHE A 173 10.33 -15.45 2.92
N GLU A 174 11.52 -15.80 3.40
CA GLU A 174 11.93 -15.60 4.79
C GLU A 174 12.04 -14.10 5.11
N PHE A 175 12.63 -13.34 4.19
CA PHE A 175 12.68 -11.89 4.24
C PHE A 175 11.26 -11.28 4.36
N LEU A 176 10.33 -11.62 3.47
CA LEU A 176 8.95 -11.12 3.52
C LEU A 176 8.24 -11.45 4.85
N ALA A 177 8.49 -12.64 5.40
CA ALA A 177 7.91 -13.06 6.67
C ALA A 177 8.52 -12.29 7.85
N MET A 178 9.83 -12.04 7.82
CA MET A 178 10.55 -11.25 8.83
C MET A 178 10.08 -9.80 8.79
N GLU A 179 10.05 -9.16 7.62
CA GLU A 179 9.61 -7.78 7.43
C GLU A 179 8.21 -7.54 7.99
N ARG A 180 7.23 -8.35 7.59
CA ARG A 180 5.86 -8.24 8.08
C ARG A 180 5.77 -8.39 9.60
N ARG A 181 6.42 -9.39 10.17
CA ARG A 181 6.41 -9.61 11.62
C ARG A 181 6.99 -8.41 12.35
N THR A 182 8.17 -7.95 11.92
CA THR A 182 8.90 -6.85 12.54
C THR A 182 8.13 -5.53 12.43
N ALA A 183 7.57 -5.23 11.26
CA ALA A 183 6.75 -4.03 11.04
C ALA A 183 5.50 -4.02 11.92
N VAL A 184 4.74 -5.12 11.94
CA VAL A 184 3.52 -5.23 12.76
C VAL A 184 3.84 -5.14 14.25
N ASP A 185 4.92 -5.79 14.71
CA ASP A 185 5.36 -5.75 16.11
C ASP A 185 5.77 -4.33 16.53
N ARG A 186 6.45 -3.58 15.65
CA ARG A 186 6.80 -2.17 15.92
C ARG A 186 5.56 -1.27 15.92
N LEU A 187 4.67 -1.43 14.95
CA LEU A 187 3.43 -0.66 14.86
C LEU A 187 2.51 -0.90 16.07
N ARG A 188 2.40 -2.12 16.58
CA ARG A 188 1.63 -2.43 17.79
C ARG A 188 2.15 -1.73 19.05
N ARG A 189 3.41 -1.34 19.06
CA ARG A 189 4.05 -0.63 20.18
C ARG A 189 3.96 0.89 20.08
N LEU A 190 3.28 1.44 19.05
CA LEU A 190 3.08 2.88 18.94
C LEU A 190 2.37 3.41 20.19
N THR A 191 2.95 4.43 20.81
CA THR A 191 2.33 5.15 21.91
C THR A 191 1.09 5.94 21.43
N ALA A 192 0.30 6.46 22.38
CA ALA A 192 -0.82 7.34 22.02
C ALA A 192 -0.33 8.57 21.24
N GLU A 193 0.78 9.17 21.69
CA GLU A 193 1.38 10.34 21.06
C GLU A 193 1.86 10.03 19.63
N GLU A 194 2.53 8.88 19.42
CA GLU A 194 2.95 8.47 18.07
C GLU A 194 1.76 8.21 17.13
N ARG A 195 0.64 7.70 17.64
CA ARG A 195 -0.57 7.49 16.83
C ARG A 195 -1.29 8.78 16.45
N GLU A 196 -1.08 9.85 17.20
CA GLU A 196 -1.66 11.18 16.98
C GLU A 196 -0.74 12.10 16.19
N ALA A 197 0.56 11.82 16.19
CA ALA A 197 1.57 12.70 15.60
C ALA A 197 1.48 12.76 14.08
N ALA A 198 1.74 13.96 13.55
CA ALA A 198 2.16 14.15 12.16
C ALA A 198 3.68 14.36 12.14
N VAL A 199 4.39 13.44 11.51
CA VAL A 199 5.86 13.40 11.50
C VAL A 199 6.37 13.82 10.13
N TYR A 200 7.45 14.61 10.10
CA TYR A 200 8.18 14.96 8.89
C TYR A 200 9.48 14.13 8.85
N PRO A 201 9.56 13.10 7.99
CA PRO A 201 10.69 12.18 7.99
C PRO A 201 11.97 12.87 7.51
N ALA A 202 13.06 12.68 8.26
CA ALA A 202 14.35 13.27 7.95
C ALA A 202 15.22 12.44 7.00
N ARG A 203 14.84 11.16 6.73
CA ARG A 203 15.66 10.21 5.97
C ARG A 203 14.81 9.49 4.91
N TRP A 204 15.49 9.01 3.89
CA TRP A 204 14.92 8.16 2.82
C TRP A 204 13.67 8.77 2.17
N THR A 205 13.69 10.08 1.95
CA THR A 205 12.61 10.80 1.28
C THR A 205 13.16 11.83 0.32
N ASN A 206 12.50 11.96 -0.83
CA ASN A 206 12.71 13.07 -1.76
C ASN A 206 11.80 14.26 -1.43
N HIS A 207 10.89 14.06 -0.46
CA HIS A 207 9.86 15.02 -0.07
C HIS A 207 9.94 15.29 1.45
N PRO A 208 10.96 16.01 1.95
CA PRO A 208 11.15 16.26 3.40
C PRO A 208 10.02 17.08 4.03
N ASP A 209 9.26 17.80 3.22
CA ASP A 209 8.10 18.59 3.66
C ASP A 209 6.79 17.78 3.67
N GLU A 210 6.85 16.49 3.37
CA GLU A 210 5.72 15.60 3.36
C GLU A 210 5.42 15.06 4.78
N PRO A 211 4.25 15.37 5.37
CA PRO A 211 3.88 14.83 6.66
C PRO A 211 3.35 13.39 6.56
N TRP A 212 3.70 12.59 7.55
CA TRP A 212 3.21 11.24 7.74
C TRP A 212 2.51 11.08 9.08
N THR A 213 1.45 10.28 9.07
CA THR A 213 0.72 9.85 10.27
C THR A 213 0.68 8.32 10.32
N ALA A 214 0.41 7.76 11.49
CA ALA A 214 0.25 6.33 11.63
C ALA A 214 -0.88 5.80 10.72
N ARG A 215 -1.99 6.53 10.59
CA ARG A 215 -3.10 6.17 9.69
C ARG A 215 -2.65 6.12 8.23
N LYS A 216 -1.92 7.13 7.74
CA LYS A 216 -1.40 7.16 6.37
C LYS A 216 -0.43 5.99 6.12
N ALA A 217 0.49 5.72 7.04
CA ALA A 217 1.45 4.63 6.90
C ALA A 217 0.76 3.26 6.81
N LEU A 218 -0.20 2.98 7.69
CA LEU A 218 -0.99 1.74 7.68
C LEU A 218 -1.81 1.59 6.38
N ARG A 219 -2.47 2.66 5.95
CA ARG A 219 -3.23 2.68 4.69
C ARG A 219 -2.33 2.35 3.51
N ARG A 220 -1.20 3.06 3.41
CA ARG A 220 -0.26 2.88 2.29
C ARG A 220 0.37 1.49 2.27
N ALA A 221 0.64 0.89 3.42
CA ALA A 221 1.14 -0.48 3.48
C ALA A 221 0.17 -1.48 2.81
N VAL A 222 -1.14 -1.36 3.05
CA VAL A 222 -2.15 -2.22 2.41
C VAL A 222 -2.27 -1.91 0.91
N GLU A 223 -2.35 -0.63 0.54
CA GLU A 223 -2.48 -0.19 -0.86
C GLU A 223 -1.30 -0.67 -1.71
N HIS A 224 -0.08 -0.44 -1.24
CA HIS A 224 1.16 -0.76 -1.93
C HIS A 224 1.30 -2.26 -2.22
N GLU A 225 1.07 -3.12 -1.22
CA GLU A 225 1.17 -4.57 -1.43
C GLU A 225 0.11 -5.07 -2.42
N ARG A 226 -1.11 -4.52 -2.38
CA ARG A 226 -2.16 -4.87 -3.33
C ARG A 226 -1.85 -4.39 -4.76
N GLU A 227 -1.27 -3.20 -4.91
CA GLU A 227 -0.79 -2.68 -6.20
C GLU A 227 0.24 -3.65 -6.81
N HIS A 228 1.22 -4.08 -6.03
CA HIS A 228 2.25 -5.02 -6.49
C HIS A 228 1.74 -6.45 -6.69
N THR A 229 0.74 -6.88 -5.92
CA THR A 229 0.03 -8.14 -6.19
C THR A 229 -0.66 -8.11 -7.56
N GLY A 230 -1.27 -6.97 -7.92
CA GLY A 230 -1.82 -6.74 -9.26
C GLY A 230 -0.74 -6.79 -10.35
N GLN A 231 0.39 -6.11 -10.15
CA GLN A 231 1.52 -6.11 -11.08
C GLN A 231 2.09 -7.52 -11.32
N ILE A 232 2.29 -8.31 -10.27
CA ILE A 232 2.76 -9.71 -10.40
C ILE A 232 1.75 -10.55 -11.17
N ARG A 233 0.45 -10.37 -10.92
CA ARG A 233 -0.60 -11.08 -11.66
C ARG A 233 -0.54 -10.79 -13.16
N GLU A 234 -0.32 -9.53 -13.55
CA GLU A 234 -0.15 -9.13 -14.95
C GLU A 234 1.07 -9.80 -15.58
N ILE A 235 2.22 -9.83 -14.88
CA ILE A 235 3.42 -10.53 -15.32
C ILE A 235 3.12 -12.01 -15.61
N LEU A 236 2.48 -12.70 -14.67
CA LEU A 236 2.17 -14.13 -14.80
C LEU A 236 1.10 -14.43 -15.87
N LEU A 237 0.26 -13.49 -16.25
CA LEU A 237 -0.71 -13.64 -17.34
C LEU A 237 -0.03 -13.48 -18.72
N CYS A 238 0.90 -12.52 -18.85
CA CYS A 238 1.65 -12.34 -20.09
C CYS A 238 2.54 -13.56 -20.44
N ASP A 239 2.96 -14.30 -19.44
CA ASP A 239 3.78 -15.52 -19.64
C ASP A 239 3.00 -16.73 -20.18
N LYS A 240 1.69 -16.67 -20.21
CA LYS A 240 0.82 -17.75 -20.72
C LYS A 240 0.39 -17.54 -22.17
N THR A 241 0.76 -16.43 -22.78
CA THR A 241 0.46 -16.08 -24.18
C THR A 241 1.68 -16.20 -25.04
#